data_f77056841dc80c4681f95de7d6a84353
#
_entry.id   f77056841dc80c4681f95de7d6a84353
#
_cell.length_a   1.000
_cell.length_b   1.000
_cell.length_c   1.000
_cell.angle_alpha   90.00
_cell.angle_beta   90.00
_cell.angle_gamma   90.00
#
_symmetry.space_group_name_H-M   'P 1'
#
loop_
_entity.id
_entity.type
_entity.pdbx_description
1 polymer ?
#
loop_
_entity_poly.entity_id
_entity_poly.type
_entity_poly.pdbx_seq_one_letter_code
_entity_poly.pdbx_strand_id
1 'polypeptide(L)'
;MIAFLPFLISCMGNASGGSGKVEDTMPGWQTVSEKYHVTCLAYHRFGDDRYPSTNTPVEAFEEHLKYLSEEGFKSYTVSGLLTDTTALVKDHKKVLITVDDGYASFMRNGLPLLKKYHMKATLFVNTESVGWSDFLTWKELKELKDKGVEIGSHSHKHSYFVNLPKDKRAKAFEEDLLKAESLFEEHLGFIPKTYVYPYGEFTQDMIDVLKKRDYVISFAQNSGVMSDGSNPYSVSRFPVAGAHVDMDQFKSKVNMLPLRTEPGDQIPILVKANQPLKFSVTLLDENISGPFNCFIAGQSANESVSKQGQKLNFELTVPPNRRRTLVTVTTRDARGKWHWFSRLLINPQVEE
;
A
#
# COMPACT_ATOMS: atom_id res chain seq x y z
N MET A 1 -47.84 -58.51 9.64
CA MET A 1 -48.28 -57.77 8.49
C MET A 1 -48.83 -56.43 8.93
N ILE A 2 -48.03 -55.41 8.90
CA ILE A 2 -48.42 -54.05 9.30
C ILE A 2 -48.09 -53.12 8.11
N ALA A 3 -49.11 -52.55 7.51
CA ALA A 3 -49.04 -51.65 6.37
C ALA A 3 -48.70 -50.23 6.85
N PHE A 4 -47.70 -49.58 6.24
CA PHE A 4 -47.45 -48.16 6.40
C PHE A 4 -47.97 -47.39 5.21
N LEU A 5 -48.87 -46.45 5.48
CA LEU A 5 -49.33 -45.42 4.53
C LEU A 5 -48.35 -44.23 4.58
N PRO A 6 -48.03 -43.56 3.48
CA PRO A 6 -47.28 -42.29 3.50
C PRO A 6 -48.24 -41.10 3.58
N PHE A 7 -47.96 -40.20 4.52
CA PHE A 7 -48.59 -38.90 4.63
C PHE A 7 -47.89 -37.92 3.63
N LEU A 8 -48.68 -37.40 2.70
CA LEU A 8 -48.30 -36.24 1.88
C LEU A 8 -48.65 -34.96 2.66
N ILE A 9 -47.65 -34.17 3.03
CA ILE A 9 -47.85 -32.80 3.51
C ILE A 9 -47.39 -31.85 2.39
N SER A 10 -48.36 -31.19 1.77
CA SER A 10 -48.15 -30.05 0.88
C SER A 10 -47.90 -28.82 1.75
N CYS A 11 -46.71 -28.23 1.66
CA CYS A 11 -46.46 -26.89 2.16
C CYS A 11 -46.23 -25.95 0.97
N MET A 12 -47.25 -25.16 0.65
CA MET A 12 -47.11 -23.93 -0.10
C MET A 12 -46.39 -22.92 0.82
N GLY A 13 -45.14 -22.59 0.56
CA GLY A 13 -44.40 -21.54 1.21
C GLY A 13 -44.16 -20.38 0.22
N ASN A 14 -44.72 -19.23 0.56
CA ASN A 14 -44.52 -17.96 -0.10
C ASN A 14 -43.02 -17.62 -0.21
N ALA A 15 -42.54 -17.40 -1.43
CA ALA A 15 -41.25 -16.78 -1.68
C ALA A 15 -41.36 -15.26 -1.43
N SER A 16 -41.06 -14.81 -0.22
CA SER A 16 -40.75 -13.42 0.05
C SER A 16 -39.28 -13.19 -0.33
N GLY A 17 -39.05 -12.41 -1.40
CA GLY A 17 -37.73 -11.96 -1.79
C GLY A 17 -37.09 -11.10 -0.71
N GLY A 18 -36.26 -11.71 0.11
CA GLY A 18 -35.32 -11.02 0.97
C GLY A 18 -34.10 -10.63 0.14
N SER A 19 -33.92 -9.35 -0.13
CA SER A 19 -32.63 -8.79 -0.55
C SER A 19 -31.66 -8.98 0.61
N GLY A 20 -30.93 -10.10 0.60
CA GLY A 20 -29.79 -10.31 1.49
C GLY A 20 -28.77 -9.21 1.21
N LYS A 21 -28.65 -8.23 2.10
CA LYS A 21 -27.45 -7.41 2.19
C LYS A 21 -26.32 -8.40 2.41
N VAL A 22 -25.39 -8.49 1.46
CA VAL A 22 -24.07 -9.08 1.69
C VAL A 22 -23.48 -8.22 2.79
N GLU A 23 -23.45 -8.72 4.01
CA GLU A 23 -22.65 -8.11 5.07
C GLU A 23 -21.21 -8.15 4.57
N ASP A 24 -20.68 -6.96 4.35
CA ASP A 24 -19.29 -6.69 3.95
C ASP A 24 -18.43 -7.10 5.16
N THR A 25 -18.14 -8.40 5.28
CA THR A 25 -17.30 -8.94 6.37
C THR A 25 -15.89 -8.45 6.14
N MET A 26 -15.54 -7.38 6.83
CA MET A 26 -14.19 -6.82 6.82
C MET A 26 -13.20 -7.92 7.21
N PRO A 27 -12.03 -8.01 6.51
CA PRO A 27 -10.97 -8.93 6.92
C PRO A 27 -10.63 -8.78 8.40
N GLY A 28 -10.35 -9.87 9.11
CA GLY A 28 -10.17 -9.88 10.57
C GLY A 28 -9.17 -8.85 11.11
N TRP A 29 -8.14 -8.49 10.34
CA TRP A 29 -7.17 -7.46 10.73
C TRP A 29 -7.75 -6.03 10.76
N GLN A 30 -8.83 -5.75 10.03
CA GLN A 30 -9.54 -4.47 10.06
C GLN A 30 -10.43 -4.32 11.29
N THR A 31 -10.74 -5.43 11.97
CA THR A 31 -11.54 -5.44 13.19
C THR A 31 -10.70 -5.41 14.47
N VAL A 32 -9.36 -5.31 14.35
CA VAL A 32 -8.47 -5.17 15.51
C VAL A 32 -8.72 -3.82 16.17
N SER A 33 -9.26 -3.84 17.39
CA SER A 33 -9.60 -2.62 18.14
C SER A 33 -8.42 -1.96 18.86
N GLU A 34 -7.31 -2.68 18.98
CA GLU A 34 -6.11 -2.19 19.64
C GLU A 34 -5.26 -1.34 18.69
N LYS A 35 -4.63 -0.30 19.23
CA LYS A 35 -3.74 0.56 18.44
C LYS A 35 -2.48 -0.19 18.02
N TYR A 36 -2.18 -0.15 16.74
CA TYR A 36 -0.94 -0.71 16.18
C TYR A 36 -0.37 0.21 15.12
N HIS A 37 0.89 -0.01 14.78
CA HIS A 37 1.53 0.61 13.62
C HIS A 37 2.57 -0.34 13.00
N VAL A 38 2.76 -0.18 11.69
CA VAL A 38 3.67 -0.99 10.88
C VAL A 38 4.36 -0.08 9.87
N THR A 39 5.68 -0.11 9.81
CA THR A 39 6.42 0.59 8.76
C THR A 39 6.42 -0.24 7.49
N CYS A 40 5.96 0.34 6.38
CA CYS A 40 5.97 -0.30 5.07
C CYS A 40 7.05 0.37 4.21
N LEU A 41 7.99 -0.42 3.69
CA LEU A 41 9.12 0.03 2.87
C LEU A 41 8.91 -0.41 1.42
N ALA A 42 9.14 0.49 0.45
CA ALA A 42 9.04 0.19 -0.98
C ALA A 42 10.41 0.23 -1.64
N TYR A 43 10.87 -0.94 -2.06
CA TYR A 43 12.07 -1.17 -2.86
C TYR A 43 11.69 -1.56 -4.29
N HIS A 44 12.65 -1.52 -5.23
CA HIS A 44 12.46 -1.96 -6.62
C HIS A 44 13.67 -2.74 -7.11
N ARG A 45 14.77 -2.07 -7.47
CA ARG A 45 16.02 -2.67 -7.97
C ARG A 45 17.10 -2.74 -6.89
N PHE A 46 17.99 -3.70 -6.99
CA PHE A 46 19.09 -3.91 -6.05
C PHE A 46 20.43 -3.99 -6.80
N GLY A 47 21.27 -2.95 -6.67
CA GLY A 47 22.59 -2.89 -7.31
C GLY A 47 22.50 -2.80 -8.83
N ASP A 48 21.58 -2.01 -9.37
CA ASP A 48 21.42 -1.74 -10.80
C ASP A 48 21.53 -0.23 -11.09
N ASP A 49 22.75 0.26 -11.17
CA ASP A 49 23.06 1.69 -11.30
C ASP A 49 22.62 2.31 -12.64
N ARG A 50 22.16 1.49 -13.60
CA ARG A 50 21.55 1.97 -14.85
C ARG A 50 20.26 2.75 -14.59
N TYR A 51 19.61 2.49 -13.45
CA TYR A 51 18.31 3.07 -13.10
C TYR A 51 18.36 3.70 -11.70
N PRO A 52 19.08 4.82 -11.52
CA PRO A 52 19.38 5.36 -10.18
C PRO A 52 18.16 5.76 -9.38
N SER A 53 17.05 6.15 -10.02
CA SER A 53 15.82 6.57 -9.33
C SER A 53 15.08 5.42 -8.63
N THR A 54 15.23 4.18 -9.12
CA THR A 54 14.59 2.97 -8.57
C THR A 54 15.60 2.01 -7.93
N ASN A 55 16.89 2.30 -8.04
CA ASN A 55 17.96 1.47 -7.51
C ASN A 55 18.21 1.71 -6.01
N THR A 56 18.41 0.63 -5.28
CA THR A 56 19.01 0.60 -3.95
C THR A 56 20.36 -0.12 -4.08
N PRO A 57 21.50 0.55 -3.82
CA PRO A 57 22.81 -0.12 -3.77
C PRO A 57 22.77 -1.32 -2.81
N VAL A 58 23.50 -2.38 -3.16
CA VAL A 58 23.50 -3.64 -2.39
C VAL A 58 23.98 -3.39 -0.96
N GLU A 59 25.02 -2.58 -0.80
CA GLU A 59 25.60 -2.20 0.48
C GLU A 59 24.59 -1.41 1.34
N ALA A 60 23.87 -0.47 0.74
CA ALA A 60 22.84 0.29 1.44
C ALA A 60 21.68 -0.60 1.89
N PHE A 61 21.25 -1.55 1.04
CA PHE A 61 20.23 -2.50 1.43
C PHE A 61 20.69 -3.39 2.58
N GLU A 62 21.95 -3.83 2.57
CA GLU A 62 22.52 -4.60 3.66
C GLU A 62 22.55 -3.81 4.97
N GLU A 63 22.96 -2.53 4.93
CA GLU A 63 22.95 -1.64 6.10
C GLU A 63 21.53 -1.44 6.65
N HIS A 64 20.53 -1.28 5.78
CA HIS A 64 19.13 -1.20 6.19
C HIS A 64 18.69 -2.46 6.93
N LEU A 65 18.94 -3.64 6.39
CA LEU A 65 18.57 -4.93 7.01
C LEU A 65 19.30 -5.15 8.33
N LYS A 66 20.59 -4.82 8.39
CA LYS A 66 21.40 -4.88 9.61
C LYS A 66 20.79 -4.03 10.70
N TYR A 67 20.49 -2.75 10.41
CA TYR A 67 19.86 -1.85 11.35
C TYR A 67 18.50 -2.37 11.85
N LEU A 68 17.64 -2.83 10.95
CA LEU A 68 16.34 -3.40 11.32
C LEU A 68 16.52 -4.60 12.27
N SER A 69 17.49 -5.47 12.01
CA SER A 69 17.78 -6.65 12.83
C SER A 69 18.30 -6.25 14.22
N GLU A 70 19.28 -5.33 14.29
CA GLU A 70 19.90 -4.86 15.53
C GLU A 70 18.90 -4.10 16.43
N GLU A 71 17.98 -3.35 15.81
CA GLU A 71 16.93 -2.59 16.50
C GLU A 71 15.69 -3.43 16.85
N GLY A 72 15.72 -4.72 16.61
CA GLY A 72 14.67 -5.66 16.99
C GLY A 72 13.37 -5.59 16.15
N PHE A 73 13.44 -5.03 14.94
CA PHE A 73 12.30 -5.09 14.02
C PHE A 73 12.00 -6.53 13.61
N LYS A 74 10.71 -6.87 13.60
CA LYS A 74 10.21 -8.12 13.05
C LYS A 74 9.61 -7.85 11.66
N SER A 75 10.13 -8.55 10.65
CA SER A 75 9.59 -8.48 9.30
C SER A 75 8.53 -9.55 9.08
N TYR A 76 7.53 -9.19 8.30
CA TYR A 76 6.44 -10.08 7.91
C TYR A 76 6.26 -10.02 6.40
N THR A 77 5.67 -11.05 5.81
CA THR A 77 5.00 -10.91 4.52
C THR A 77 3.66 -10.20 4.75
N VAL A 78 3.10 -9.58 3.72
CA VAL A 78 1.84 -8.84 3.86
C VAL A 78 0.72 -9.76 4.35
N SER A 79 0.46 -10.86 3.64
CA SER A 79 -0.58 -11.81 4.04
C SER A 79 -0.28 -12.45 5.40
N GLY A 80 1.00 -12.74 5.69
CA GLY A 80 1.42 -13.30 6.98
C GLY A 80 1.11 -12.40 8.16
N LEU A 81 1.25 -11.07 8.01
CA LEU A 81 0.88 -10.12 9.04
C LEU A 81 -0.64 -9.98 9.20
N LEU A 82 -1.38 -9.98 8.08
CA LEU A 82 -2.83 -9.78 8.10
C LEU A 82 -3.59 -11.01 8.64
N THR A 83 -3.04 -12.21 8.50
CA THR A 83 -3.61 -13.44 9.05
C THR A 83 -3.25 -13.67 10.52
N ASP A 84 -2.10 -13.19 10.99
CA ASP A 84 -1.70 -13.19 12.40
C ASP A 84 -2.06 -11.85 13.06
N THR A 85 -3.35 -11.67 13.36
CA THR A 85 -3.84 -10.45 14.01
C THR A 85 -3.19 -10.22 15.37
N THR A 86 -2.70 -11.26 16.05
CA THR A 86 -1.98 -11.11 17.31
C THR A 86 -0.62 -10.46 17.10
N ALA A 87 0.02 -10.64 15.94
CA ALA A 87 1.27 -9.97 15.61
C ALA A 87 1.09 -8.45 15.44
N LEU A 88 -0.09 -7.98 15.02
CA LEU A 88 -0.38 -6.55 14.87
C LEU A 88 -0.31 -5.82 16.21
N VAL A 89 -0.83 -6.40 17.29
CA VAL A 89 -0.95 -5.77 18.61
C VAL A 89 0.23 -6.04 19.54
N LYS A 90 1.13 -6.98 19.22
CA LYS A 90 2.34 -7.21 20.00
C LYS A 90 3.20 -5.95 20.10
N ASP A 91 3.73 -5.69 21.27
CA ASP A 91 4.63 -4.57 21.56
C ASP A 91 6.05 -4.85 21.04
N HIS A 92 6.20 -4.82 19.71
CA HIS A 92 7.50 -4.84 19.04
C HIS A 92 7.42 -4.07 17.73
N LYS A 93 8.57 -3.58 17.26
CA LYS A 93 8.69 -2.87 15.99
C LYS A 93 8.40 -3.82 14.83
N LYS A 94 7.52 -3.42 13.91
CA LYS A 94 7.07 -4.23 12.75
C LYS A 94 7.45 -3.54 11.45
N VAL A 95 7.89 -4.33 10.48
CA VAL A 95 8.21 -3.85 9.15
C VAL A 95 7.66 -4.78 8.06
N LEU A 96 7.08 -4.20 7.02
CA LEU A 96 6.82 -4.86 5.75
C LEU A 96 7.87 -4.38 4.74
N ILE A 97 8.67 -5.31 4.22
CA ILE A 97 9.59 -5.07 3.12
C ILE A 97 8.85 -5.45 1.85
N THR A 98 8.45 -4.45 1.07
CA THR A 98 7.80 -4.65 -0.23
C THR A 98 8.76 -4.33 -1.36
N VAL A 99 8.70 -5.11 -2.43
CA VAL A 99 9.54 -4.94 -3.62
C VAL A 99 8.62 -4.91 -4.83
N ASP A 100 8.71 -3.86 -5.63
CA ASP A 100 7.82 -3.67 -6.77
C ASP A 100 8.46 -4.13 -8.08
N ASP A 101 7.65 -4.29 -9.13
CA ASP A 101 7.94 -4.56 -10.54
C ASP A 101 8.41 -5.98 -10.89
N GLY A 102 9.05 -6.72 -9.98
CA GLY A 102 9.56 -8.06 -10.30
C GLY A 102 10.90 -8.08 -11.03
N TYR A 103 11.78 -7.11 -10.78
CA TYR A 103 13.13 -7.10 -11.35
C TYR A 103 14.00 -8.27 -10.90
N ALA A 104 14.76 -8.86 -11.84
CA ALA A 104 15.66 -9.99 -11.59
C ALA A 104 16.78 -9.68 -10.58
N SER A 105 17.11 -8.40 -10.39
CA SER A 105 18.08 -7.95 -9.37
C SER A 105 17.65 -8.32 -7.94
N PHE A 106 16.34 -8.44 -7.67
CA PHE A 106 15.83 -8.92 -6.39
C PHE A 106 16.31 -10.33 -6.06
N MET A 107 16.16 -11.26 -7.01
CA MET A 107 16.59 -12.64 -6.79
C MET A 107 18.12 -12.77 -6.66
N ARG A 108 18.86 -11.98 -7.45
CA ARG A 108 20.33 -12.02 -7.45
C ARG A 108 20.95 -11.38 -6.21
N ASN A 109 20.48 -10.20 -5.82
CA ASN A 109 21.12 -9.36 -4.81
C ASN A 109 20.27 -9.19 -3.53
N GLY A 110 18.96 -9.02 -3.64
CA GLY A 110 18.07 -8.78 -2.50
C GLY A 110 17.80 -10.01 -1.65
N LEU A 111 17.42 -11.12 -2.29
CA LEU A 111 17.07 -12.37 -1.59
C LEU A 111 18.20 -12.95 -0.72
N PRO A 112 19.48 -12.98 -1.15
CA PRO A 112 20.57 -13.45 -0.30
C PRO A 112 20.71 -12.65 0.99
N LEU A 113 20.54 -11.33 0.93
CA LEU A 113 20.62 -10.45 2.09
C LEU A 113 19.41 -10.63 3.03
N LEU A 114 18.19 -10.74 2.47
CA LEU A 114 17.01 -11.07 3.28
C LEU A 114 17.20 -12.37 4.07
N LYS A 115 17.77 -13.40 3.45
CA LYS A 115 18.09 -14.66 4.12
C LYS A 115 19.16 -14.49 5.19
N LYS A 116 20.24 -13.74 4.91
CA LYS A 116 21.32 -13.47 5.86
C LYS A 116 20.79 -12.84 7.15
N TYR A 117 19.83 -11.90 7.04
CA TYR A 117 19.25 -11.21 8.20
C TYR A 117 17.92 -11.80 8.68
N HIS A 118 17.51 -12.97 8.17
CA HIS A 118 16.25 -13.65 8.50
C HIS A 118 15.02 -12.76 8.32
N MET A 119 15.04 -11.88 7.32
CA MET A 119 13.94 -10.97 6.99
C MET A 119 13.03 -11.55 5.90
N LYS A 120 11.73 -11.24 6.01
CA LYS A 120 10.69 -11.60 5.04
C LYS A 120 10.39 -10.43 4.12
N ALA A 121 9.95 -10.72 2.90
CA ALA A 121 9.51 -9.70 1.95
C ALA A 121 8.30 -10.17 1.13
N THR A 122 7.55 -9.22 0.56
CA THR A 122 6.51 -9.44 -0.44
C THR A 122 6.95 -8.78 -1.74
N LEU A 123 6.96 -9.54 -2.83
CA LEU A 123 7.31 -9.09 -4.18
C LEU A 123 6.02 -8.86 -4.99
N PHE A 124 5.80 -7.63 -5.44
CA PHE A 124 4.67 -7.24 -6.28
C PHE A 124 5.07 -7.22 -7.75
N VAL A 125 4.38 -8.00 -8.57
CA VAL A 125 4.80 -8.29 -9.94
C VAL A 125 3.79 -7.73 -10.93
N ASN A 126 4.26 -6.96 -11.92
CA ASN A 126 3.48 -6.68 -13.11
C ASN A 126 3.67 -7.82 -14.11
N THR A 127 2.57 -8.42 -14.54
CA THR A 127 2.64 -9.70 -15.26
C THR A 127 3.03 -9.56 -16.74
N GLU A 128 2.95 -8.38 -17.34
CA GLU A 128 3.38 -8.14 -18.73
C GLU A 128 4.90 -8.27 -18.89
N SER A 129 5.66 -7.80 -17.90
CA SER A 129 7.12 -7.79 -17.96
C SER A 129 7.78 -9.11 -17.57
N VAL A 130 7.01 -10.07 -17.03
CA VAL A 130 7.58 -11.37 -16.63
C VAL A 130 8.25 -12.07 -17.81
N GLY A 131 9.53 -12.38 -17.65
CA GLY A 131 10.35 -12.99 -18.70
C GLY A 131 11.08 -12.00 -19.61
N TRP A 132 10.91 -10.68 -19.46
CA TRP A 132 11.77 -9.71 -20.14
C TRP A 132 13.19 -9.71 -19.54
N SER A 133 14.16 -9.17 -20.28
CA SER A 133 15.59 -9.33 -19.96
C SER A 133 16.02 -8.92 -18.55
N ASP A 134 15.40 -7.89 -17.98
CA ASP A 134 15.72 -7.37 -16.64
C ASP A 134 14.75 -7.85 -15.55
N PHE A 135 13.78 -8.69 -15.94
CA PHE A 135 12.71 -9.14 -15.05
C PHE A 135 12.80 -10.63 -14.74
N LEU A 136 12.15 -11.04 -13.67
CA LEU A 136 12.01 -12.44 -13.29
C LEU A 136 11.14 -13.21 -14.27
N THR A 137 11.47 -14.48 -14.47
CA THR A 137 10.64 -15.44 -15.19
C THR A 137 9.60 -16.07 -14.25
N TRP A 138 8.54 -16.67 -14.81
CA TRP A 138 7.55 -17.44 -14.02
C TRP A 138 8.20 -18.56 -13.20
N LYS A 139 9.23 -19.21 -13.75
CA LYS A 139 10.00 -20.26 -13.04
C LYS A 139 10.70 -19.67 -11.80
N GLU A 140 11.34 -18.51 -11.93
CA GLU A 140 12.01 -17.84 -10.82
C GLU A 140 11.03 -17.31 -9.78
N LEU A 141 9.85 -16.81 -10.19
CA LEU A 141 8.78 -16.42 -9.27
C LEU A 141 8.28 -17.61 -8.44
N LYS A 142 8.12 -18.78 -9.06
CA LYS A 142 7.78 -20.02 -8.35
C LYS A 142 8.87 -20.39 -7.35
N GLU A 143 10.13 -20.33 -7.76
CA GLU A 143 11.28 -20.61 -6.86
C GLU A 143 11.33 -19.61 -5.68
N LEU A 144 11.04 -18.33 -5.88
CA LEU A 144 10.97 -17.33 -4.81
C LEU A 144 9.85 -17.65 -3.82
N LYS A 145 8.67 -18.02 -4.31
CA LYS A 145 7.54 -18.46 -3.48
C LYS A 145 7.92 -19.67 -2.62
N ASP A 146 8.57 -20.69 -3.21
CA ASP A 146 9.00 -21.88 -2.50
C ASP A 146 10.08 -21.56 -1.42
N LYS A 147 10.80 -20.44 -1.57
CA LYS A 147 11.76 -19.90 -0.60
C LYS A 147 11.12 -18.95 0.43
N GLY A 148 9.79 -18.83 0.46
CA GLY A 148 9.04 -18.06 1.44
C GLY A 148 8.86 -16.57 1.13
N VAL A 149 9.15 -16.13 -0.09
CA VAL A 149 8.78 -14.79 -0.58
C VAL A 149 7.31 -14.82 -0.99
N GLU A 150 6.51 -13.91 -0.45
CA GLU A 150 5.13 -13.72 -0.91
C GLU A 150 5.12 -13.03 -2.26
N ILE A 151 4.25 -13.48 -3.18
CA ILE A 151 4.03 -12.83 -4.48
C ILE A 151 2.68 -12.10 -4.42
N GLY A 152 2.69 -10.78 -4.70
CA GLY A 152 1.54 -9.90 -4.82
C GLY A 152 1.35 -9.40 -6.25
N SER A 153 0.23 -8.75 -6.52
CA SER A 153 -0.10 -8.20 -7.84
C SER A 153 0.30 -6.73 -7.97
N HIS A 154 0.92 -6.37 -9.11
CA HIS A 154 1.25 -4.99 -9.49
C HIS A 154 0.67 -4.64 -10.87
N SER A 155 -0.57 -5.06 -11.16
CA SER A 155 -1.25 -4.98 -12.45
C SER A 155 -0.69 -5.92 -13.52
N HIS A 156 -1.26 -5.85 -14.73
CA HIS A 156 -0.67 -6.48 -15.91
C HIS A 156 0.28 -5.51 -16.61
N LYS A 157 -0.23 -4.37 -17.08
CA LYS A 157 0.49 -3.44 -17.98
C LYS A 157 1.24 -2.31 -17.28
N HIS A 158 1.13 -2.18 -15.97
CA HIS A 158 1.72 -1.05 -15.23
C HIS A 158 1.30 0.32 -15.81
N SER A 159 0.01 0.49 -16.13
CA SER A 159 -0.52 1.66 -16.84
C SER A 159 -0.93 2.80 -15.91
N TYR A 160 -0.93 4.03 -16.43
CA TYR A 160 -1.50 5.23 -15.77
C TYR A 160 -3.03 5.25 -15.90
N PHE A 161 -3.74 4.39 -15.17
CA PHE A 161 -5.21 4.29 -15.24
C PHE A 161 -5.90 5.62 -14.91
N VAL A 162 -5.29 6.45 -14.06
CA VAL A 162 -5.84 7.75 -13.68
C VAL A 162 -5.96 8.73 -14.86
N ASN A 163 -5.22 8.51 -15.97
CA ASN A 163 -5.34 9.29 -17.20
C ASN A 163 -6.64 9.03 -17.95
N LEU A 164 -7.27 7.90 -17.71
CA LEU A 164 -8.51 7.55 -18.37
C LEU A 164 -9.70 8.35 -17.81
N PRO A 165 -10.68 8.71 -18.63
CA PRO A 165 -11.94 9.28 -18.18
C PRO A 165 -12.60 8.38 -17.13
N LYS A 166 -13.28 9.00 -16.16
CA LYS A 166 -13.88 8.28 -15.02
C LYS A 166 -14.79 7.14 -15.43
N ASP A 167 -15.58 7.33 -16.48
CA ASP A 167 -16.52 6.33 -17.04
C ASP A 167 -15.82 5.10 -17.67
N LYS A 168 -14.54 5.21 -18.05
CA LYS A 168 -13.76 4.13 -18.67
C LYS A 168 -12.73 3.51 -17.73
N ARG A 169 -12.30 4.25 -16.71
CA ARG A 169 -11.18 3.88 -15.83
C ARG A 169 -11.42 2.58 -15.09
N ALA A 170 -12.55 2.47 -14.38
CA ALA A 170 -12.87 1.28 -13.60
C ALA A 170 -12.88 0.01 -14.46
N LYS A 171 -13.47 0.08 -15.65
CA LYS A 171 -13.52 -1.04 -16.59
C LYS A 171 -12.13 -1.43 -17.10
N ALA A 172 -11.33 -0.45 -17.53
CA ALA A 172 -9.98 -0.71 -18.03
C ALA A 172 -9.06 -1.28 -16.92
N PHE A 173 -9.21 -0.78 -15.70
CA PHE A 173 -8.49 -1.30 -14.53
C PHE A 173 -8.91 -2.73 -14.19
N GLU A 174 -10.22 -3.05 -14.24
CA GLU A 174 -10.72 -4.41 -14.00
C GLU A 174 -10.25 -5.39 -15.09
N GLU A 175 -10.24 -4.98 -16.37
CA GLU A 175 -9.75 -5.80 -17.48
C GLU A 175 -8.25 -6.12 -17.34
N ASP A 176 -7.43 -5.13 -16.95
CA ASP A 176 -6.00 -5.32 -16.68
C ASP A 176 -5.76 -6.26 -15.50
N LEU A 177 -6.54 -6.09 -14.44
CA LEU A 177 -6.46 -6.92 -13.24
C LEU A 177 -6.84 -8.38 -13.52
N LEU A 178 -7.92 -8.61 -14.26
CA LEU A 178 -8.36 -9.95 -14.69
C LEU A 178 -7.29 -10.64 -15.53
N LYS A 179 -6.59 -9.91 -16.39
CA LYS A 179 -5.47 -10.47 -17.16
C LYS A 179 -4.31 -10.88 -16.27
N ALA A 180 -3.95 -10.04 -15.29
CA ALA A 180 -2.93 -10.39 -14.31
C ALA A 180 -3.32 -11.63 -13.49
N GLU A 181 -4.55 -11.68 -12.97
CA GLU A 181 -5.08 -12.81 -12.19
C GLU A 181 -5.03 -14.12 -12.99
N SER A 182 -5.44 -14.10 -14.26
CA SER A 182 -5.38 -15.28 -15.13
C SER A 182 -3.97 -15.83 -15.30
N LEU A 183 -2.96 -14.94 -15.44
CA LEU A 183 -1.56 -15.34 -15.58
C LEU A 183 -0.98 -15.87 -14.27
N PHE A 184 -1.31 -15.26 -13.13
CA PHE A 184 -0.91 -15.78 -11.82
C PHE A 184 -1.49 -17.18 -11.57
N GLU A 185 -2.76 -17.39 -11.86
CA GLU A 185 -3.40 -18.69 -11.69
C GLU A 185 -2.78 -19.75 -12.61
N GLU A 186 -2.58 -19.41 -13.91
CA GLU A 186 -1.97 -20.30 -14.92
C GLU A 186 -0.56 -20.75 -14.52
N HIS A 187 0.30 -19.82 -14.09
CA HIS A 187 1.71 -20.10 -13.88
C HIS A 187 2.09 -20.44 -12.44
N LEU A 188 1.38 -19.90 -11.44
CA LEU A 188 1.70 -20.09 -10.02
C LEU A 188 0.64 -20.86 -9.24
N GLY A 189 -0.54 -21.14 -9.84
CA GLY A 189 -1.62 -21.91 -9.24
C GLY A 189 -2.41 -21.17 -8.16
N PHE A 190 -2.34 -19.83 -8.12
CA PHE A 190 -3.13 -19.00 -7.20
C PHE A 190 -3.27 -17.57 -7.71
N ILE A 191 -4.28 -16.86 -7.21
CA ILE A 191 -4.50 -15.42 -7.46
C ILE A 191 -4.09 -14.64 -6.21
N PRO A 192 -3.08 -13.72 -6.30
CA PRO A 192 -2.72 -12.84 -5.18
C PRO A 192 -3.90 -11.97 -4.75
N LYS A 193 -4.04 -11.77 -3.43
CA LYS A 193 -5.08 -10.88 -2.86
C LYS A 193 -4.49 -9.63 -2.22
N THR A 194 -3.21 -9.36 -2.48
CA THR A 194 -2.50 -8.14 -2.12
C THR A 194 -2.09 -7.38 -3.38
N TYR A 195 -2.21 -6.06 -3.38
CA TYR A 195 -2.04 -5.23 -4.57
C TYR A 195 -1.15 -4.01 -4.31
N VAL A 196 -0.40 -3.57 -5.32
CA VAL A 196 0.29 -2.28 -5.36
C VAL A 196 -0.17 -1.51 -6.59
N TYR A 197 -0.59 -0.26 -6.39
CA TYR A 197 -0.97 0.59 -7.54
C TYR A 197 0.28 1.02 -8.32
N PRO A 198 0.30 0.85 -9.66
CA PRO A 198 1.33 1.45 -10.52
C PRO A 198 1.51 2.93 -10.21
N TYR A 199 2.77 3.36 -10.02
CA TYR A 199 3.14 4.74 -9.65
C TYR A 199 2.53 5.25 -8.33
N GLY A 200 1.83 4.40 -7.58
CA GLY A 200 1.06 4.76 -6.40
C GLY A 200 -0.20 5.60 -6.71
N GLU A 201 -0.63 5.65 -7.96
CA GLU A 201 -1.77 6.44 -8.40
C GLU A 201 -3.06 5.62 -8.43
N PHE A 202 -4.10 6.13 -7.78
CA PHE A 202 -5.40 5.47 -7.72
C PHE A 202 -6.55 6.45 -7.46
N THR A 203 -7.76 5.95 -7.60
CA THR A 203 -9.00 6.67 -7.33
C THR A 203 -10.01 5.75 -6.66
N GLN A 204 -11.09 6.30 -6.14
CA GLN A 204 -12.11 5.50 -5.42
C GLN A 204 -12.70 4.39 -6.29
N ASP A 205 -12.94 4.63 -7.58
CA ASP A 205 -13.47 3.62 -8.52
C ASP A 205 -12.50 2.43 -8.71
N MET A 206 -11.18 2.64 -8.63
CA MET A 206 -10.20 1.54 -8.63
C MET A 206 -10.21 0.76 -7.30
N ILE A 207 -10.39 1.44 -6.16
CA ILE A 207 -10.60 0.77 -4.86
C ILE A 207 -11.84 -0.13 -4.92
N ASP A 208 -12.94 0.35 -5.50
CA ASP A 208 -14.19 -0.40 -5.58
C ASP A 208 -14.03 -1.66 -6.45
N VAL A 209 -13.21 -1.61 -7.50
CA VAL A 209 -12.84 -2.79 -8.30
C VAL A 209 -12.05 -3.80 -7.45
N LEU A 210 -11.02 -3.35 -6.70
CA LEU A 210 -10.24 -4.26 -5.84
C LEU A 210 -11.12 -4.94 -4.79
N LYS A 211 -12.04 -4.20 -4.16
CA LYS A 211 -13.02 -4.78 -3.22
C LYS A 211 -13.89 -5.83 -3.87
N LYS A 212 -14.46 -5.53 -5.04
CA LYS A 212 -15.28 -6.47 -5.83
C LYS A 212 -14.53 -7.75 -6.19
N ARG A 213 -13.19 -7.68 -6.31
CA ARG A 213 -12.29 -8.79 -6.64
C ARG A 213 -11.68 -9.47 -5.41
N ASP A 214 -12.16 -9.17 -4.20
CA ASP A 214 -11.72 -9.74 -2.93
C ASP A 214 -10.23 -9.51 -2.62
N TYR A 215 -9.65 -8.39 -3.08
CA TYR A 215 -8.36 -7.95 -2.60
C TYR A 215 -8.49 -7.47 -1.14
N VAL A 216 -7.57 -7.88 -0.28
CA VAL A 216 -7.64 -7.59 1.16
C VAL A 216 -6.88 -6.36 1.59
N ILE A 217 -5.91 -5.92 0.76
CA ILE A 217 -5.08 -4.74 1.02
C ILE A 217 -4.48 -4.24 -0.29
N SER A 218 -4.31 -2.92 -0.40
CA SER A 218 -3.48 -2.34 -1.46
C SER A 218 -2.63 -1.19 -0.97
N PHE A 219 -1.47 -1.02 -1.62
CA PHE A 219 -0.46 -0.04 -1.23
C PHE A 219 -0.31 1.04 -2.28
N ALA A 220 -0.18 2.27 -1.79
CA ALA A 220 0.19 3.44 -2.56
C ALA A 220 1.71 3.72 -2.48
N GLN A 221 2.16 4.84 -3.03
CA GLN A 221 3.55 5.32 -2.90
C GLN A 221 3.68 6.63 -2.12
N ASN A 222 2.60 7.12 -1.52
CA ASN A 222 2.69 8.23 -0.58
C ASN A 222 3.34 7.76 0.73
N SER A 223 4.26 8.59 1.26
CA SER A 223 5.01 8.27 2.47
C SER A 223 4.11 8.24 3.71
N GLY A 224 4.28 7.23 4.56
CA GLY A 224 3.51 7.15 5.80
C GLY A 224 3.65 5.80 6.49
N VAL A 225 3.00 5.69 7.64
CA VAL A 225 3.02 4.51 8.50
C VAL A 225 1.63 3.88 8.51
N MET A 226 1.53 2.59 8.25
CA MET A 226 0.29 1.82 8.38
C MET A 226 -0.14 1.75 9.85
N SER A 227 -1.43 1.89 10.11
CA SER A 227 -2.01 1.80 11.46
C SER A 227 -3.45 1.29 11.42
N ASP A 228 -4.05 1.13 12.59
CA ASP A 228 -5.48 0.89 12.78
C ASP A 228 -6.39 1.98 12.17
N GLY A 229 -5.87 3.20 11.92
CA GLY A 229 -6.57 4.27 11.19
C GLY A 229 -6.31 4.27 9.68
N SER A 230 -5.57 3.31 9.13
CA SER A 230 -5.27 3.29 7.70
C SER A 230 -6.43 2.77 6.87
N ASN A 231 -6.66 3.39 5.71
CA ASN A 231 -7.50 2.80 4.68
C ASN A 231 -6.79 1.58 4.11
N PRO A 232 -7.37 0.36 4.21
CA PRO A 232 -6.72 -0.86 3.73
C PRO A 232 -6.42 -0.87 2.23
N TYR A 233 -7.12 -0.03 1.47
CA TYR A 233 -6.93 0.07 0.02
C TYR A 233 -6.08 1.26 -0.41
N SER A 234 -5.35 1.89 0.52
CA SER A 234 -4.44 3.00 0.22
C SER A 234 -3.28 3.11 1.21
N VAL A 235 -2.77 1.97 1.66
CA VAL A 235 -1.70 1.92 2.67
C VAL A 235 -0.45 2.63 2.17
N SER A 236 0.04 3.56 2.98
CA SER A 236 1.24 4.35 2.69
C SER A 236 2.51 3.51 2.85
N ARG A 237 3.54 3.83 2.03
CA ARG A 237 4.86 3.18 2.10
C ARG A 237 5.96 4.22 2.00
N PHE A 238 7.07 4.04 2.72
CA PHE A 238 8.25 4.86 2.52
C PHE A 238 9.09 4.33 1.36
N PRO A 239 9.35 5.14 0.31
CA PRO A 239 10.29 4.74 -0.74
C PRO A 239 11.71 4.68 -0.19
N VAL A 240 12.47 3.65 -0.64
CA VAL A 240 13.85 3.40 -0.21
C VAL A 240 14.73 3.12 -1.44
N ALA A 241 14.71 4.04 -2.40
CA ALA A 241 15.51 3.98 -3.62
C ALA A 241 16.02 5.38 -3.99
N GLY A 242 17.02 5.47 -4.83
CA GLY A 242 17.58 6.72 -5.33
C GLY A 242 18.02 7.66 -4.21
N ALA A 243 17.46 8.86 -4.16
CA ALA A 243 17.77 9.86 -3.12
C ALA A 243 17.27 9.49 -1.70
N HIS A 244 16.58 8.36 -1.55
CA HIS A 244 15.97 7.93 -0.30
C HIS A 244 16.68 6.77 0.40
N VAL A 245 17.86 6.37 -0.06
CA VAL A 245 18.65 5.24 0.49
C VAL A 245 19.51 5.61 1.70
N ASP A 246 19.67 6.91 1.96
CA ASP A 246 20.50 7.41 3.06
C ASP A 246 20.08 6.86 4.42
N MET A 247 21.06 6.44 5.24
CA MET A 247 20.82 5.77 6.52
C MET A 247 20.15 6.65 7.58
N ASP A 248 20.42 7.96 7.61
CA ASP A 248 19.79 8.84 8.60
C ASP A 248 18.32 9.08 8.24
N GLN A 249 18.03 9.21 6.93
CA GLN A 249 16.63 9.22 6.44
C GLN A 249 15.93 7.89 6.71
N PHE A 250 16.61 6.76 6.47
CA PHE A 250 16.06 5.44 6.73
C PHE A 250 15.70 5.24 8.20
N LYS A 251 16.64 5.53 9.11
CA LYS A 251 16.42 5.49 10.57
C LYS A 251 15.25 6.38 11.00
N SER A 252 15.18 7.59 10.44
CA SER A 252 14.07 8.50 10.69
C SER A 252 12.73 7.89 10.28
N LYS A 253 12.62 7.38 9.05
CA LYS A 253 11.39 6.80 8.49
C LYS A 253 10.90 5.59 9.27
N VAL A 254 11.78 4.63 9.60
CA VAL A 254 11.36 3.39 10.27
C VAL A 254 10.97 3.59 11.74
N ASN A 255 11.32 4.72 12.34
CA ASN A 255 10.95 5.11 13.70
C ASN A 255 9.81 6.15 13.76
N MET A 256 9.21 6.52 12.60
CA MET A 256 8.04 7.39 12.56
C MET A 256 6.82 6.70 13.12
N LEU A 257 5.95 7.49 13.78
CA LEU A 257 4.62 7.08 14.19
C LEU A 257 3.58 7.57 13.17
N PRO A 258 2.42 6.91 13.04
CA PRO A 258 1.35 7.42 12.21
C PRO A 258 0.75 8.70 12.81
N LEU A 259 0.51 9.70 11.98
CA LEU A 259 -0.49 10.73 12.28
C LEU A 259 -1.81 10.19 11.75
N ARG A 260 -2.61 9.59 12.62
CA ARG A 260 -3.82 8.84 12.22
C ARG A 260 -4.93 9.79 11.79
N THR A 261 -5.52 9.50 10.65
CA THR A 261 -6.58 10.29 10.02
C THR A 261 -7.75 9.41 9.62
N GLU A 262 -8.90 10.01 9.33
CA GLU A 262 -10.01 9.27 8.74
C GLU A 262 -9.57 8.58 7.44
N PRO A 263 -10.01 7.33 7.19
CA PRO A 263 -9.60 6.56 6.00
C PRO A 263 -9.89 7.25 4.66
N GLY A 264 -10.98 8.01 4.58
CA GLY A 264 -11.34 8.79 3.39
C GLY A 264 -10.34 9.91 3.05
N ASP A 265 -9.65 10.44 4.06
CA ASP A 265 -8.66 11.50 3.89
C ASP A 265 -7.35 11.01 3.24
N GLN A 266 -7.17 9.69 3.12
CA GLN A 266 -5.99 9.06 2.55
C GLN A 266 -6.11 8.83 1.02
N ILE A 267 -7.29 9.07 0.44
CA ILE A 267 -7.51 8.93 -1.00
C ILE A 267 -6.91 10.14 -1.73
N PRO A 268 -6.18 9.94 -2.85
CA PRO A 268 -5.62 11.03 -3.63
C PRO A 268 -6.67 12.04 -4.12
N ILE A 269 -6.23 13.27 -4.30
CA ILE A 269 -7.06 14.33 -4.92
C ILE A 269 -6.59 14.53 -6.35
N LEU A 270 -7.51 14.45 -7.32
CA LEU A 270 -7.23 14.83 -8.70
C LEU A 270 -7.28 16.37 -8.80
N VAL A 271 -6.21 16.95 -9.33
CA VAL A 271 -5.99 18.38 -9.37
C VAL A 271 -5.62 18.89 -10.76
N LYS A 272 -5.70 20.21 -10.94
CA LYS A 272 -5.15 20.91 -12.10
C LYS A 272 -4.06 21.87 -11.65
N ALA A 273 -3.08 22.10 -12.52
CA ALA A 273 -1.96 23.01 -12.27
C ALA A 273 -2.43 24.45 -11.96
N ASN A 274 -1.67 25.15 -11.13
CA ASN A 274 -1.87 26.56 -10.78
C ASN A 274 -3.26 26.90 -10.21
N GLN A 275 -3.99 25.93 -9.69
CA GLN A 275 -5.28 26.19 -9.06
C GLN A 275 -5.15 26.19 -7.54
N PRO A 276 -5.85 27.10 -6.85
CA PRO A 276 -5.98 27.04 -5.40
C PRO A 276 -6.73 25.76 -5.01
N LEU A 277 -6.23 25.06 -4.02
CA LEU A 277 -6.84 23.86 -3.47
C LEU A 277 -7.07 24.07 -1.98
N LYS A 278 -8.32 23.84 -1.55
CA LYS A 278 -8.69 23.78 -0.13
C LYS A 278 -9.21 22.40 0.19
N PHE A 279 -8.67 21.80 1.23
CA PHE A 279 -9.19 20.53 1.75
C PHE A 279 -8.92 20.45 3.26
N SER A 280 -9.56 19.50 3.91
CA SER A 280 -9.30 19.20 5.32
C SER A 280 -9.01 17.72 5.52
N VAL A 281 -8.35 17.42 6.64
CA VAL A 281 -8.05 16.07 7.11
C VAL A 281 -8.49 15.99 8.56
N THR A 282 -9.20 14.92 8.92
CA THR A 282 -9.70 14.71 10.28
C THR A 282 -8.77 13.78 11.06
N LEU A 283 -8.19 14.28 12.14
CA LEU A 283 -7.33 13.50 13.03
C LEU A 283 -8.16 12.56 13.92
N LEU A 284 -7.68 11.33 14.08
CA LEU A 284 -8.25 10.34 15.01
C LEU A 284 -7.63 10.43 16.42
N ASP A 285 -6.47 11.07 16.55
CA ASP A 285 -5.77 11.23 17.83
C ASP A 285 -6.05 12.60 18.45
N GLU A 286 -6.80 12.61 19.55
CA GLU A 286 -7.18 13.85 20.27
C GLU A 286 -5.98 14.53 20.94
N ASN A 287 -4.98 13.76 21.35
CA ASN A 287 -3.84 14.23 22.15
C ASN A 287 -2.72 14.87 21.30
N ILE A 288 -2.89 14.98 19.99
CA ILE A 288 -1.92 15.62 19.11
C ILE A 288 -2.36 17.06 18.85
N SER A 289 -1.67 18.03 19.46
CA SER A 289 -2.02 19.43 19.41
C SER A 289 -1.18 20.28 18.45
N GLY A 290 -0.07 19.76 17.91
CA GLY A 290 0.88 20.51 17.08
C GLY A 290 2.06 21.08 17.86
N PRO A 291 2.95 21.89 17.25
CA PRO A 291 2.83 22.49 15.92
C PRO A 291 2.85 21.46 14.79
N PHE A 292 2.13 21.76 13.73
CA PHE A 292 2.10 20.95 12.51
C PHE A 292 2.99 21.61 11.45
N ASN A 293 3.92 20.84 10.87
CA ASN A 293 4.70 21.27 9.73
C ASN A 293 4.07 20.67 8.47
N CYS A 294 3.84 21.48 7.45
CA CYS A 294 3.31 21.04 6.16
C CYS A 294 4.34 21.29 5.06
N PHE A 295 4.69 20.22 4.34
CA PHE A 295 5.62 20.27 3.22
C PHE A 295 4.89 19.86 1.94
N ILE A 296 5.05 20.67 0.91
CA ILE A 296 4.53 20.36 -0.42
C ILE A 296 5.72 20.02 -1.32
N ALA A 297 5.71 18.82 -1.91
CA ALA A 297 6.77 18.39 -2.80
C ALA A 297 6.95 19.37 -3.97
N GLY A 298 8.17 19.93 -4.11
CA GLY A 298 8.51 20.90 -5.14
C GLY A 298 8.30 22.37 -4.74
N GLN A 299 7.94 22.64 -3.49
CA GLN A 299 7.90 23.99 -2.94
C GLN A 299 8.90 24.13 -1.79
N SER A 300 9.50 25.32 -1.66
CA SER A 300 10.55 25.58 -0.67
C SER A 300 10.03 26.14 0.66
N ALA A 301 8.77 26.52 0.74
CA ALA A 301 8.16 27.09 1.94
C ALA A 301 7.23 26.08 2.62
N ASN A 302 7.17 26.12 3.95
CA ASN A 302 6.12 25.46 4.69
C ASN A 302 4.80 26.17 4.44
N GLU A 303 3.81 25.44 3.97
CA GLU A 303 2.46 25.97 3.81
C GLU A 303 1.74 26.06 5.15
N SER A 304 0.78 26.97 5.25
CA SER A 304 0.01 27.14 6.46
C SER A 304 -0.99 25.98 6.63
N VAL A 305 -0.88 25.30 7.74
CA VAL A 305 -1.90 24.35 8.22
C VAL A 305 -2.55 24.96 9.44
N SER A 306 -3.86 25.08 9.43
CA SER A 306 -4.62 25.50 10.59
C SER A 306 -5.39 24.32 11.19
N LYS A 307 -5.34 24.21 12.53
CA LYS A 307 -6.10 23.19 13.28
C LYS A 307 -7.35 23.82 13.88
N GLN A 308 -8.51 23.21 13.64
CA GLN A 308 -9.78 23.56 14.26
C GLN A 308 -10.46 22.29 14.79
N GLY A 309 -10.50 22.12 16.10
CA GLY A 309 -10.91 20.84 16.71
C GLY A 309 -9.98 19.72 16.22
N GLN A 310 -10.56 18.66 15.66
CA GLN A 310 -9.81 17.54 15.07
C GLN A 310 -9.49 17.70 13.59
N LYS A 311 -9.87 18.84 12.97
CA LYS A 311 -9.59 19.08 11.55
C LYS A 311 -8.31 19.87 11.36
N LEU A 312 -7.46 19.40 10.46
CA LEU A 312 -6.39 20.15 9.84
C LEU A 312 -6.89 20.70 8.53
N ASN A 313 -6.86 22.02 8.35
CA ASN A 313 -7.30 22.69 7.13
C ASN A 313 -6.08 23.15 6.32
N PHE A 314 -6.13 22.88 5.04
CA PHE A 314 -5.07 23.16 4.07
C PHE A 314 -5.58 24.17 3.04
N GLU A 315 -4.77 25.16 2.72
CA GLU A 315 -4.95 26.05 1.59
C GLU A 315 -3.61 26.19 0.87
N LEU A 316 -3.54 25.72 -0.36
CA LEU A 316 -2.31 25.68 -1.14
C LEU A 316 -2.57 25.93 -2.63
N THR A 317 -1.53 26.27 -3.37
CA THR A 317 -1.57 26.32 -4.83
C THR A 317 -0.89 25.06 -5.39
N VAL A 318 -1.58 24.37 -6.32
CA VAL A 318 -1.04 23.16 -6.95
C VAL A 318 0.15 23.52 -7.85
N PRO A 319 1.33 22.87 -7.66
CA PRO A 319 2.50 23.11 -8.49
C PRO A 319 2.22 22.84 -9.99
N PRO A 320 2.74 23.68 -10.92
CA PRO A 320 2.35 23.61 -12.33
C PRO A 320 2.92 22.40 -13.07
N ASN A 321 4.13 21.97 -12.77
CA ASN A 321 4.90 21.05 -13.58
C ASN A 321 5.14 19.69 -12.89
N ARG A 322 4.20 19.25 -12.05
CA ARG A 322 4.31 17.99 -11.35
C ARG A 322 3.07 17.15 -11.55
N ARG A 323 3.28 15.91 -12.00
CA ARG A 323 2.22 14.92 -12.07
C ARG A 323 1.77 14.52 -10.65
N ARG A 324 2.73 14.19 -9.80
CA ARG A 324 2.49 13.82 -8.40
C ARG A 324 3.06 14.87 -7.46
N THR A 325 2.20 15.38 -6.60
CA THR A 325 2.58 16.32 -5.54
C THR A 325 2.19 15.70 -4.20
N LEU A 326 3.19 15.43 -3.36
CA LEU A 326 2.96 14.92 -2.02
C LEU A 326 2.79 16.09 -1.05
N VAL A 327 1.67 16.15 -0.36
CA VAL A 327 1.44 17.03 0.79
C VAL A 327 1.76 16.21 2.03
N THR A 328 2.82 16.56 2.74
CA THR A 328 3.29 15.85 3.94
C THR A 328 3.05 16.70 5.16
N VAL A 329 2.48 16.09 6.20
CA VAL A 329 2.30 16.72 7.50
C VAL A 329 3.08 15.97 8.55
N THR A 330 3.85 16.69 9.34
CA THR A 330 4.56 16.13 10.50
C THR A 330 4.28 16.93 11.75
N THR A 331 4.31 16.26 12.88
CA THR A 331 4.20 16.89 14.20
C THR A 331 4.93 16.03 15.25
N ARG A 332 5.13 16.57 16.44
CA ARG A 332 5.64 15.79 17.58
C ARG A 332 4.55 15.61 18.63
N ASP A 333 4.52 14.44 19.25
CA ASP A 333 3.72 14.22 20.47
C ASP A 333 4.42 14.81 21.71
N ALA A 334 3.75 14.76 22.85
CA ALA A 334 4.27 15.23 24.13
C ALA A 334 5.56 14.51 24.58
N ARG A 335 5.87 13.33 24.04
CA ARG A 335 7.10 12.56 24.28
C ARG A 335 8.21 12.89 23.29
N GLY A 336 7.98 13.85 22.36
CA GLY A 336 8.92 14.26 21.34
C GLY A 336 9.02 13.31 20.14
N LYS A 337 8.13 12.30 20.03
CA LYS A 337 8.10 11.36 18.91
C LYS A 337 7.47 12.00 17.69
N TRP A 338 8.06 11.77 16.51
CA TRP A 338 7.55 12.27 15.25
C TRP A 338 6.37 11.44 14.74
N HIS A 339 5.34 12.13 14.29
CA HIS A 339 4.19 11.59 13.59
C HIS A 339 4.17 12.07 12.14
N TRP A 340 3.70 11.21 11.24
CA TRP A 340 3.71 11.45 9.81
C TRP A 340 2.37 11.08 9.16
N PHE A 341 1.90 11.96 8.32
CA PHE A 341 0.80 11.74 7.37
C PHE A 341 1.20 12.32 6.03
N SER A 342 0.76 11.73 4.94
CA SER A 342 0.83 12.38 3.64
C SER A 342 -0.38 12.08 2.78
N ARG A 343 -0.71 13.02 1.91
CA ARG A 343 -1.75 12.89 0.89
C ARG A 343 -1.19 13.18 -0.48
N LEU A 344 -1.56 12.36 -1.47
CA LEU A 344 -1.12 12.53 -2.84
C LEU A 344 -2.11 13.41 -3.61
N LEU A 345 -1.58 14.43 -4.30
CA LEU A 345 -2.29 15.18 -5.33
C LEU A 345 -1.81 14.69 -6.69
N ILE A 346 -2.74 14.38 -7.59
CA ILE A 346 -2.42 13.84 -8.92
C ILE A 346 -2.94 14.80 -9.98
N ASN A 347 -2.05 15.29 -10.83
CA ASN A 347 -2.40 16.03 -12.04
C ASN A 347 -2.23 15.13 -13.28
N PRO A 348 -3.30 14.50 -13.78
CA PRO A 348 -3.19 13.56 -14.89
C PRO A 348 -2.88 14.21 -16.24
N GLN A 349 -2.84 15.54 -16.32
CA GLN A 349 -2.49 16.29 -17.52
C GLN A 349 -0.96 16.47 -17.68
N VAL A 350 -0.18 16.18 -16.65
CA VAL A 350 1.29 16.23 -16.70
C VAL A 350 1.82 14.84 -16.97
N GLU A 351 2.61 14.70 -18.03
CA GLU A 351 3.38 13.47 -18.31
C GLU A 351 4.59 13.38 -17.37
N GLU A 352 5.07 12.15 -17.15
CA GLU A 352 6.23 11.88 -16.32
C GLU A 352 7.44 11.46 -17.15
#